data_34d54d186f8bd2034ffdbfe826bfb2dc
#
_entry.id   34d54d186f8bd2034ffdbfe826bfb2dc
#
_cell.length_a   1.000
_cell.length_b   1.000
_cell.length_c   1.000
_cell.angle_alpha   90.00
_cell.angle_beta   90.00
_cell.angle_gamma   90.00
#
_symmetry.space_group_name_H-M   'P 1'
#
loop_
_entity.id
_entity.type
_entity.pdbx_description
1 polymer ?
#
loop_
_entity_poly.entity_id
_entity_poly.type
_entity_poly.pdbx_seq_one_letter_code
_entity_poly.pdbx_strand_id
1 'polypeptide(L)' 'MRYFLRFAYDGTAFHGSQRQPNGVTVQETMEQALAMIFREEVPLTFAGRTDAGVHAREMYAHFD' A
#
# COMPACT_ATOMS: atom_id res chain seq x y z
N MET A 1 -1.04 3.66 19.27
CA MET A 1 -2.41 3.82 18.72
C MET A 1 -2.43 3.34 17.29
N ARG A 2 -3.48 2.64 16.88
CA ARG A 2 -3.59 2.10 15.54
C ARG A 2 -4.44 2.99 14.66
N TYR A 3 -3.95 3.28 13.47
CA TYR A 3 -4.65 4.08 12.47
C TYR A 3 -5.04 3.23 11.29
N PHE A 4 -6.22 3.48 10.73
CA PHE A 4 -6.74 2.75 9.58
C PHE A 4 -6.84 3.68 8.38
N LEU A 5 -6.50 3.14 7.22
CA LEU A 5 -6.62 3.82 5.93
C LEU A 5 -7.62 3.06 5.07
N ARG A 6 -8.47 3.80 4.38
CA ARG A 6 -9.32 3.27 3.31
C ARG A 6 -8.91 3.97 2.02
N PHE A 7 -8.65 3.20 0.98
CA PHE A 7 -8.14 3.76 -0.27
C PHE A 7 -8.52 2.89 -1.46
N ALA A 8 -8.35 3.47 -2.64
CA ALA A 8 -8.56 2.79 -3.92
C ALA A 8 -7.35 3.05 -4.80
N TYR A 9 -7.10 2.17 -5.77
CA TYR A 9 -6.00 2.38 -6.69
C TYR A 9 -6.26 1.72 -8.04
N ASP A 10 -5.63 2.29 -9.06
CA ASP A 10 -5.49 1.71 -10.39
C ASP A 10 -4.23 0.85 -10.39
N GLY A 11 -4.39 -0.45 -10.48
CA GLY A 11 -3.29 -1.40 -10.37
C GLY A 11 -2.43 -1.57 -11.62
N THR A 12 -2.75 -0.87 -12.71
CA THR A 12 -2.11 -1.07 -14.01
C THR A 12 -0.58 -0.97 -13.94
N ALA A 13 -0.05 -0.01 -13.18
CA ALA A 13 1.38 0.24 -13.06
C ALA A 13 2.04 -0.49 -11.89
N PHE A 14 1.29 -1.31 -11.16
CA PHE A 14 1.79 -1.95 -9.95
C PHE A 14 1.93 -3.46 -10.11
N HIS A 15 2.93 -4.01 -9.46
CA HIS A 15 3.16 -5.45 -9.38
C HIS A 15 2.50 -6.04 -8.12
N GLY A 16 1.20 -5.77 -7.98
CA GLY A 16 0.40 -6.22 -6.85
C GLY A 16 0.36 -5.21 -5.71
N SER A 17 -0.41 -5.56 -4.68
CA SER A 17 -0.61 -4.69 -3.52
C SER A 17 0.53 -4.80 -2.51
N GLN A 18 1.06 -6.00 -2.30
CA GLN A 18 2.06 -6.25 -1.26
C GLN A 18 3.47 -6.16 -1.79
N ARG A 19 4.36 -5.62 -0.95
CA ARG A 19 5.78 -5.43 -1.27
C ARG A 19 6.43 -6.74 -1.68
N GLN A 20 7.16 -6.69 -2.79
CA GLN A 20 7.91 -7.82 -3.33
C GLN A 20 9.11 -7.31 -4.13
N PRO A 21 10.14 -8.16 -4.33
CA PRO A 21 11.36 -7.68 -5.00
C PRO A 21 11.23 -7.46 -6.51
N ASN A 22 10.17 -7.94 -7.15
CA ASN A 22 10.06 -7.98 -8.61
C ASN A 22 9.54 -6.71 -9.25
N GLY A 23 9.12 -5.71 -8.47
CA GLY A 23 8.60 -4.49 -9.04
C GLY A 23 7.98 -3.58 -8.01
N VAL A 24 7.49 -2.44 -8.48
CA VAL A 24 6.84 -1.45 -7.62
C VAL A 24 5.44 -1.93 -7.23
N THR A 25 5.14 -1.86 -5.95
CA THR A 25 3.85 -2.28 -5.40
C THR A 25 3.11 -1.10 -4.78
N VAL A 26 1.80 -1.28 -4.56
CA VAL A 26 0.98 -0.26 -3.90
C VAL A 26 1.49 0.00 -2.49
N GLN A 27 1.80 -1.06 -1.74
CA GLN A 27 2.33 -0.94 -0.39
C GLN A 27 3.61 -0.10 -0.33
N GLU A 28 4.57 -0.41 -1.20
CA GLU A 28 5.83 0.33 -1.25
C GLU A 28 5.61 1.82 -1.53
N THR A 29 4.78 2.12 -2.51
CA THR A 29 4.49 3.50 -2.90
C THR A 29 3.82 4.26 -1.76
N MET A 30 2.85 3.65 -1.08
CA MET A 30 2.17 4.29 0.04
C MET A 30 3.09 4.47 1.24
N GLU A 31 3.91 3.46 1.55
CA GLU A 31 4.86 3.56 2.66
C GLU A 31 5.89 4.66 2.42
N GLN A 32 6.35 4.82 1.18
CA GLN A 32 7.26 5.92 0.82
C GLN A 32 6.60 7.28 1.02
N ALA A 33 5.37 7.43 0.59
CA ALA A 33 4.63 8.69 0.75
C ALA A 33 4.41 9.03 2.22
N LEU A 34 4.02 8.05 3.02
CA LEU A 34 3.80 8.25 4.45
C LEU A 34 5.10 8.57 5.19
N ALA A 35 6.21 7.92 4.79
CA ALA A 35 7.52 8.20 5.38
C ALA A 35 7.94 9.65 5.13
N MET A 36 7.62 10.20 3.97
CA MET A 36 7.90 11.61 3.68
C MET A 36 7.08 12.56 4.54
N ILE A 37 5.80 12.22 4.77
CA ILE A 37 4.90 13.05 5.57
C ILE A 37 5.28 13.01 7.05
N PHE A 38 5.52 11.83 7.59
CA PHE A 38 5.80 11.65 9.02
C PHE A 38 7.28 11.72 9.37
N ARG A 39 8.16 11.71 8.36
CA ARG A 39 9.62 11.73 8.51
C ARG A 39 10.15 10.55 9.32
N GLU A 40 9.48 9.41 9.18
CA GLU A 40 9.89 8.14 9.77
C GLU A 40 9.25 7.00 9.01
N GLU A 41 9.77 5.79 9.16
CA GLU A 41 9.18 4.61 8.52
C GLU A 41 7.78 4.35 9.08
N VAL A 42 6.83 4.09 8.16
CA VAL A 42 5.45 3.79 8.51
C VAL A 42 5.05 2.50 7.79
N PRO A 43 5.40 1.33 8.38
CA PRO A 43 5.01 0.05 7.76
C PRO A 43 3.50 -0.11 7.78
N LEU A 44 2.95 -0.52 6.63
CA LEU A 44 1.53 -0.75 6.47
C LEU A 44 1.21 -2.25 6.47
N THR A 45 0.10 -2.60 7.11
CA THR A 45 -0.47 -3.94 7.01
C THR A 45 -1.76 -3.84 6.23
N PHE A 46 -1.82 -4.50 5.08
CA PHE A 46 -3.02 -4.51 4.23
C PHE A 46 -3.99 -5.60 4.68
N ALA A 47 -5.27 -5.29 4.61
CA ALA A 47 -6.32 -6.24 4.95
C ALA A 47 -6.53 -7.30 3.85
N GLY A 48 -6.08 -7.03 2.63
CA GLY A 48 -6.22 -7.94 1.50
C GLY A 48 -5.07 -7.79 0.53
N ARG A 49 -5.09 -8.60 -0.52
CA ARG A 49 -4.05 -8.60 -1.56
C ARG A 49 -4.68 -8.51 -2.94
N THR A 50 -3.97 -7.87 -3.87
CA THR A 50 -4.28 -7.94 -5.28
C THR A 50 -3.01 -8.32 -6.04
N ASP A 51 -3.20 -9.01 -7.17
CA ASP A 51 -2.11 -9.41 -8.04
C ASP A 51 -1.67 -8.25 -8.95
N ALA A 52 -0.59 -8.46 -9.70
CA ALA A 52 -0.07 -7.45 -10.63
C ALA A 52 -1.16 -7.01 -11.61
N GLY A 53 -1.31 -5.71 -11.79
CA GLY A 53 -2.25 -5.10 -12.71
C GLY A 53 -3.70 -5.05 -12.22
N VAL A 54 -4.01 -5.60 -11.07
CA VAL A 54 -5.38 -5.65 -10.54
C VAL A 54 -5.69 -4.36 -9.78
N HIS A 55 -6.88 -3.81 -10.04
CA HIS A 55 -7.37 -2.61 -9.37
C HIS A 55 -8.08 -2.95 -8.07
N ALA A 56 -8.18 -1.95 -7.18
CA ALA A 56 -9.02 -2.05 -6.00
C ALA A 56 -9.89 -0.82 -5.89
N ARG A 57 -11.19 -1.01 -5.71
CA ARG A 57 -12.13 0.09 -5.46
C ARG A 57 -12.14 0.49 -4.01
N GLU A 58 -11.79 -0.45 -3.13
CA GLU A 58 -11.78 -0.22 -1.70
C GLU A 58 -10.80 -1.20 -1.07
N MET A 59 -9.79 -0.67 -0.43
CA MET A 59 -8.77 -1.45 0.26
C MET A 59 -8.54 -0.81 1.62
N TYR A 60 -8.27 -1.64 2.61
CA TYR A 60 -7.96 -1.18 3.96
C TYR A 60 -6.56 -1.59 4.36
N ALA A 61 -5.89 -0.70 5.07
CA ALA A 61 -4.60 -0.96 5.68
C ALA A 61 -4.56 -0.30 7.04
N HIS A 62 -3.60 -0.70 7.87
CA HIS A 62 -3.41 -0.05 9.17
C HIS A 62 -1.92 0.10 9.48
N PHE A 63 -1.65 1.01 10.38
CA PHE A 63 -0.31 1.22 10.94
C PHE A 63 -0.43 1.74 12.37
N ASP A 64 0.63 1.56 13.12
CA ASP A 64 0.71 2.03 14.51
C ASP A 64 1.56 3.28 14.64
#